data_0977b0c99354621ef82c6ce9f9ce57b2
#
_entry.id   0977b0c99354621ef82c6ce9f9ce57b2
#
_cell.length_a   1.000
_cell.length_b   1.000
_cell.length_c   1.000
_cell.angle_alpha   90.00
_cell.angle_beta   90.00
_cell.angle_gamma   90.00
#
_symmetry.space_group_name_H-M   'P 1'
#
loop_
_entity.id
_entity.type
_entity.pdbx_description
1 polymer ?
#
loop_
_entity_poly.entity_id
_entity_poly.type
_entity_poly.pdbx_seq_one_letter_code
_entity_poly.pdbx_strand_id
1 'polypeptide(L)'
;MKRYLSLFFLPSFLLLLGCASFLSHRIPQTLERPRPCQEFFERLDEKVREADVRDASAFSVPGFPYLRTSRFLSALKESLKDEQERKIWVRWMQDLDLRSRKKEISNLPDEMVISLTSEKGRPDREGLADQVESCSTDLLLHDHGRSGFYTFLEPFVGVPDEYSSILRTAGLYPLIALPVTVVTENSREKIRRRFDTDLKDLPVDGSLRTFVPGKEQSLGRERIQEIIEESRENPLRVPFPDAIRKKELVEAFAPIFIQDMAASYDRLGEVRWKNHRMEINPEKPTVYYYFSHALLKGEPILQINYAIWYSERAGERPPSIEKGHLDGLTIRISLDDQGKLFMVEAMNNCGCYHLFAPDRERVDRILPRPLMFDAMVPQWLPEISTGDRLGIRINSGWHQVQRLISVKEAPDPVPYELVPYDVLETLPHEDGRTESIFNEHGIAKGSERVERFLLFSMGIPSVGSMRQRGHHAIELIGRVHFDDPFLFDKNFLFK
;
A
#
# COMPACT_ATOMS: atom_id res chain seq x y z
N MET A 1 52.84 -20.22 -38.39
CA MET A 1 51.46 -20.53 -38.75
C MET A 1 50.50 -19.67 -37.91
N LYS A 2 50.07 -18.57 -38.51
CA LYS A 2 49.16 -17.57 -37.97
C LYS A 2 47.75 -17.87 -38.46
N ARG A 3 46.75 -17.39 -37.68
CA ARG A 3 45.33 -17.22 -38.04
C ARG A 3 44.46 -18.47 -37.86
N TYR A 4 43.54 -18.36 -36.87
CA TYR A 4 42.11 -18.64 -36.82
C TYR A 4 41.65 -18.75 -35.37
N LEU A 5 41.54 -17.61 -34.69
CA LEU A 5 40.82 -17.54 -33.42
C LEU A 5 40.18 -16.15 -33.25
N SER A 6 39.20 -15.87 -34.10
CA SER A 6 38.37 -14.66 -33.98
C SER A 6 37.19 -14.80 -34.91
N LEU A 7 36.12 -15.55 -34.52
CA LEU A 7 34.81 -15.49 -35.24
C LEU A 7 33.76 -16.39 -34.60
N PHE A 8 33.73 -16.47 -33.26
CA PHE A 8 32.63 -17.24 -32.62
C PHE A 8 31.95 -16.53 -31.43
N PHE A 9 32.08 -15.20 -31.26
CA PHE A 9 31.45 -14.49 -30.16
C PHE A 9 30.38 -13.45 -30.53
N LEU A 10 29.90 -13.41 -31.78
CA LEU A 10 28.97 -12.37 -32.22
C LEU A 10 27.50 -12.77 -32.46
N PRO A 11 27.07 -14.04 -32.51
CA PRO A 11 25.63 -14.29 -32.67
C PRO A 11 24.86 -14.51 -31.37
N SER A 12 25.51 -14.66 -30.19
CA SER A 12 24.79 -14.90 -28.92
C SER A 12 24.21 -13.64 -28.25
N PHE A 13 24.61 -12.46 -28.69
CA PHE A 13 24.12 -11.19 -28.11
C PHE A 13 22.82 -10.66 -28.76
N LEU A 14 22.46 -11.19 -29.92
CA LEU A 14 21.26 -10.77 -30.67
C LEU A 14 20.00 -11.56 -30.34
N LEU A 15 20.08 -12.63 -29.53
CA LEU A 15 18.94 -13.44 -29.13
C LEU A 15 18.34 -13.05 -27.77
N LEU A 16 18.93 -12.09 -27.05
CA LEU A 16 18.39 -11.57 -25.78
C LEU A 16 17.56 -10.28 -25.92
N LEU A 17 17.39 -9.76 -27.12
CA LEU A 17 16.50 -8.62 -27.42
C LEU A 17 15.09 -9.02 -27.81
N GLY A 18 14.77 -10.30 -27.73
CA GLY A 18 13.44 -10.83 -27.99
C GLY A 18 12.55 -10.76 -26.76
N CYS A 19 11.44 -10.05 -26.90
CA CYS A 19 10.26 -10.03 -26.04
C CYS A 19 10.26 -9.09 -24.81
N ALA A 20 10.66 -7.85 -24.98
CA ALA A 20 9.89 -6.77 -24.41
C ALA A 20 8.82 -6.37 -25.45
N SER A 21 7.88 -7.23 -25.72
CA SER A 21 6.64 -6.82 -26.37
C SER A 21 5.90 -5.94 -25.37
N PHE A 22 6.23 -4.66 -25.34
CA PHE A 22 5.24 -3.64 -25.10
C PHE A 22 4.18 -3.87 -26.19
N LEU A 23 3.21 -4.68 -25.89
CA LEU A 23 1.89 -4.54 -26.46
C LEU A 23 1.41 -3.16 -26.00
N SER A 24 1.87 -2.10 -26.69
CA SER A 24 1.09 -0.90 -26.83
C SER A 24 -0.20 -1.37 -27.49
N HIS A 25 -1.18 -1.75 -26.69
CA HIS A 25 -2.53 -1.88 -27.15
C HIS A 25 -2.84 -0.50 -27.73
N ARG A 26 -2.75 -0.38 -29.07
CA ARG A 26 -3.21 0.84 -29.74
C ARG A 26 -4.65 0.98 -29.33
N ILE A 27 -4.91 1.94 -28.44
CA ILE A 27 -6.26 2.34 -28.10
C ILE A 27 -6.91 2.65 -29.43
N PRO A 28 -7.97 1.96 -29.82
CA PRO A 28 -8.65 2.29 -31.06
C PRO A 28 -9.06 3.76 -30.98
N GLN A 29 -8.58 4.58 -31.90
CA GLN A 29 -8.95 6.00 -32.02
C GLN A 29 -10.45 6.23 -32.26
N THR A 30 -11.26 5.17 -32.27
CA THR A 30 -12.66 5.13 -32.68
C THR A 30 -13.68 5.15 -31.57
N LEU A 31 -13.30 5.47 -30.32
CA LEU A 31 -14.28 5.80 -29.30
C LEU A 31 -14.73 7.25 -29.54
N GLU A 32 -15.74 7.47 -30.39
CA GLU A 32 -16.40 8.78 -30.51
C GLU A 32 -17.12 9.10 -29.17
N ARG A 33 -16.41 9.69 -28.26
CA ARG A 33 -16.93 10.19 -26.98
C ARG A 33 -17.22 11.68 -27.06
N PRO A 34 -18.00 12.24 -26.11
CA PRO A 34 -18.20 13.70 -26.00
C PRO A 34 -16.86 14.42 -25.92
N ARG A 35 -16.47 15.13 -27.01
CA ARG A 35 -15.20 15.85 -27.14
C ARG A 35 -14.92 16.82 -25.99
N PRO A 36 -15.90 17.64 -25.51
CA PRO A 36 -15.62 18.60 -24.44
C PRO A 36 -15.09 17.94 -23.16
N CYS A 37 -15.62 16.77 -22.76
CA CYS A 37 -15.17 16.06 -21.58
C CYS A 37 -13.81 15.37 -21.79
N GLN A 38 -13.52 14.87 -23.01
CA GLN A 38 -12.19 14.32 -23.30
C GLN A 38 -11.11 15.41 -23.23
N GLU A 39 -11.33 16.54 -23.93
CA GLU A 39 -10.41 17.68 -23.91
C GLU A 39 -10.23 18.28 -22.52
N PHE A 40 -11.28 18.26 -21.69
CA PHE A 40 -11.22 18.67 -20.30
C PHE A 40 -10.29 17.76 -19.49
N PHE A 41 -10.46 16.44 -19.55
CA PHE A 41 -9.59 15.49 -18.87
C PHE A 41 -8.13 15.56 -19.34
N GLU A 42 -7.90 15.72 -20.65
CA GLU A 42 -6.55 15.89 -21.21
C GLU A 42 -5.85 17.13 -20.61
N ARG A 43 -6.55 18.25 -20.53
CA ARG A 43 -6.01 19.48 -19.93
C ARG A 43 -5.77 19.34 -18.43
N LEU A 44 -6.70 18.67 -17.70
CA LEU A 44 -6.54 18.42 -16.27
C LEU A 44 -5.32 17.52 -16.00
N ASP A 45 -5.20 16.42 -16.75
CA ASP A 45 -4.08 15.48 -16.62
C ASP A 45 -2.72 16.12 -16.97
N GLU A 46 -2.71 17.06 -17.94
CA GLU A 46 -1.52 17.87 -18.25
C GLU A 46 -1.12 18.74 -17.06
N LYS A 47 -2.05 19.47 -16.45
CA LYS A 47 -1.77 20.33 -15.29
C LYS A 47 -1.35 19.54 -14.04
N VAL A 48 -1.98 18.41 -13.79
CA VAL A 48 -1.61 17.48 -12.71
C VAL A 48 -0.17 16.98 -12.89
N ARG A 49 0.23 16.65 -14.13
CA ARG A 49 1.59 16.22 -14.46
C ARG A 49 2.60 17.35 -14.36
N GLU A 50 2.27 18.54 -14.89
CA GLU A 50 3.12 19.73 -14.80
C GLU A 50 3.42 20.13 -13.35
N ALA A 51 2.44 19.97 -12.46
CA ALA A 51 2.56 20.28 -11.04
C ALA A 51 3.20 19.16 -10.19
N ASP A 52 3.42 17.96 -10.75
CA ASP A 52 3.89 16.76 -10.02
C ASP A 52 3.00 16.42 -8.81
N VAL A 53 1.66 16.50 -9.01
CA VAL A 53 0.67 16.26 -7.93
C VAL A 53 -0.22 15.05 -8.19
N ARG A 54 0.17 14.18 -9.12
CA ARG A 54 -0.57 12.96 -9.43
C ARG A 54 -0.70 12.05 -8.20
N ASP A 55 -1.93 11.64 -7.89
CA ASP A 55 -2.17 10.65 -6.85
C ASP A 55 -1.73 9.25 -7.33
N ALA A 56 -0.70 8.71 -6.70
CA ALA A 56 -0.17 7.39 -7.01
C ALA A 56 -0.95 6.24 -6.34
N SER A 57 -1.87 6.50 -5.40
CA SER A 57 -2.62 5.45 -4.69
C SER A 57 -3.55 4.62 -5.60
N ALA A 58 -3.80 5.09 -6.83
CA ALA A 58 -4.65 4.44 -7.81
C ALA A 58 -4.07 4.58 -9.23
N PHE A 59 -4.34 3.58 -10.08
CA PHE A 59 -3.73 3.46 -11.40
C PHE A 59 -4.75 3.76 -12.51
N SER A 60 -4.42 4.71 -13.39
CA SER A 60 -5.30 5.10 -14.52
C SER A 60 -5.53 3.91 -15.45
N VAL A 61 -6.75 3.75 -15.94
CA VAL A 61 -7.10 2.75 -16.94
C VAL A 61 -6.86 3.36 -18.33
N PRO A 62 -5.92 2.84 -19.12
CA PRO A 62 -5.58 3.41 -20.43
C PRO A 62 -6.78 3.54 -21.36
N GLY A 63 -6.99 4.73 -21.92
CA GLY A 63 -8.12 5.03 -22.80
C GLY A 63 -9.44 5.37 -22.09
N PHE A 64 -9.48 5.33 -20.75
CA PHE A 64 -10.65 5.64 -19.94
C PHE A 64 -10.29 6.69 -18.87
N PRO A 65 -10.26 7.98 -19.22
CA PRO A 65 -9.73 9.04 -18.34
C PRO A 65 -10.55 9.27 -17.07
N TYR A 66 -11.72 8.65 -16.96
CA TYR A 66 -12.64 8.70 -15.84
C TYR A 66 -12.62 7.41 -15.00
N LEU A 67 -11.64 6.50 -15.23
CA LEU A 67 -11.49 5.25 -14.48
C LEU A 67 -10.07 5.11 -13.93
N ARG A 68 -10.00 4.72 -12.66
CA ARG A 68 -8.77 4.20 -12.04
C ARG A 68 -9.02 2.84 -11.41
N THR A 69 -7.97 2.06 -11.29
CA THR A 69 -8.02 0.73 -10.69
C THR A 69 -7.01 0.58 -9.56
N SER A 70 -7.19 -0.46 -8.76
CA SER A 70 -6.24 -0.98 -7.78
C SER A 70 -5.96 -2.45 -8.07
N ARG A 71 -4.99 -3.07 -7.39
CA ARG A 71 -4.75 -4.52 -7.55
C ARG A 71 -6.00 -5.33 -7.21
N PHE A 72 -6.72 -4.94 -6.17
CA PHE A 72 -7.97 -5.62 -5.80
C PHE A 72 -9.05 -5.48 -6.89
N LEU A 73 -9.33 -4.27 -7.39
CA LEU A 73 -10.33 -4.07 -8.45
C LEU A 73 -9.91 -4.75 -9.76
N SER A 74 -8.61 -4.75 -10.08
CA SER A 74 -8.09 -5.47 -11.24
C SER A 74 -8.25 -7.00 -11.11
N ALA A 75 -8.14 -7.56 -9.90
CA ALA A 75 -8.32 -8.99 -9.67
C ALA A 75 -9.78 -9.41 -9.75
N LEU A 76 -10.71 -8.56 -9.32
CA LEU A 76 -12.15 -8.86 -9.35
C LEU A 76 -12.68 -9.15 -10.75
N LYS A 77 -12.08 -8.62 -11.81
CA LYS A 77 -12.55 -8.82 -13.20
C LYS A 77 -12.71 -10.30 -13.57
N GLU A 78 -11.89 -11.19 -12.99
CA GLU A 78 -11.90 -12.62 -13.29
C GLU A 78 -13.07 -13.37 -12.61
N SER A 79 -13.71 -12.75 -11.61
CA SER A 79 -14.83 -13.32 -10.84
C SER A 79 -16.20 -12.80 -11.28
N LEU A 80 -16.28 -11.82 -12.18
CA LEU A 80 -17.53 -11.17 -12.60
C LEU A 80 -18.40 -12.11 -13.44
N LYS A 81 -19.61 -12.39 -13.00
CA LYS A 81 -20.51 -13.36 -13.59
C LYS A 81 -21.51 -12.73 -14.58
N ASP A 82 -22.04 -11.57 -14.22
CA ASP A 82 -23.13 -10.94 -14.97
C ASP A 82 -22.89 -9.44 -15.24
N GLU A 83 -23.83 -8.82 -15.95
CA GLU A 83 -23.75 -7.40 -16.31
C GLU A 83 -23.93 -6.48 -15.09
N GLN A 84 -24.68 -6.88 -14.11
CA GLN A 84 -24.91 -6.08 -12.89
C GLN A 84 -23.62 -5.98 -12.07
N GLU A 85 -22.91 -7.10 -11.89
CA GLU A 85 -21.61 -7.13 -11.24
C GLU A 85 -20.59 -6.25 -12.00
N ARG A 86 -20.56 -6.31 -13.34
CA ARG A 86 -19.70 -5.46 -14.19
C ARG A 86 -20.03 -3.98 -14.06
N LYS A 87 -21.30 -3.61 -13.99
CA LYS A 87 -21.73 -2.21 -13.78
C LYS A 87 -21.21 -1.65 -12.45
N ILE A 88 -21.32 -2.42 -11.38
CA ILE A 88 -20.84 -2.03 -10.06
C ILE A 88 -19.32 -1.95 -10.02
N TRP A 89 -18.62 -2.93 -10.61
CA TRP A 89 -17.17 -2.93 -10.71
C TRP A 89 -16.63 -1.68 -11.42
N VAL A 90 -17.24 -1.30 -12.55
CA VAL A 90 -16.86 -0.08 -13.27
C VAL A 90 -17.17 1.18 -12.45
N ARG A 91 -18.32 1.21 -11.74
CA ARG A 91 -18.64 2.33 -10.86
C ARG A 91 -17.61 2.50 -9.74
N TRP A 92 -17.13 1.41 -9.14
CA TRP A 92 -16.08 1.50 -8.13
C TRP A 92 -14.74 2.02 -8.68
N MET A 93 -14.42 1.70 -9.92
CA MET A 93 -13.27 2.29 -10.61
C MET A 93 -13.48 3.79 -10.90
N GLN A 94 -14.69 4.21 -11.22
CA GLN A 94 -15.06 5.62 -11.35
C GLN A 94 -14.94 6.35 -10.01
N ASP A 95 -15.51 5.79 -8.95
CA ASP A 95 -15.42 6.34 -7.59
C ASP A 95 -13.96 6.47 -7.11
N LEU A 96 -13.11 5.53 -7.51
CA LEU A 96 -11.68 5.58 -7.22
C LEU A 96 -11.00 6.72 -7.98
N ASP A 97 -11.34 6.94 -9.25
CA ASP A 97 -10.84 8.09 -10.03
C ASP A 97 -11.28 9.41 -9.43
N LEU A 98 -12.56 9.56 -9.09
CA LEU A 98 -13.10 10.77 -8.47
C LEU A 98 -12.39 11.12 -7.15
N ARG A 99 -12.13 10.12 -6.29
CA ARG A 99 -11.37 10.34 -5.05
C ARG A 99 -9.93 10.77 -5.32
N SER A 100 -9.25 10.14 -6.27
CA SER A 100 -7.88 10.50 -6.64
C SER A 100 -7.82 11.92 -7.22
N ARG A 101 -8.75 12.28 -8.10
CA ARG A 101 -8.79 13.62 -8.69
C ARG A 101 -9.10 14.73 -7.67
N LYS A 102 -9.92 14.45 -6.67
CA LYS A 102 -10.14 15.39 -5.55
C LYS A 102 -8.83 15.73 -4.82
N LYS A 103 -7.97 14.73 -4.58
CA LYS A 103 -6.64 14.93 -3.99
C LYS A 103 -5.72 15.73 -4.92
N GLU A 104 -5.68 15.35 -6.20
CA GLU A 104 -4.89 16.06 -7.21
C GLU A 104 -5.30 17.53 -7.30
N ILE A 105 -6.60 17.82 -7.40
CA ILE A 105 -7.15 19.19 -7.43
C ILE A 105 -6.83 19.95 -6.14
N SER A 106 -6.89 19.30 -4.98
CA SER A 106 -6.50 19.95 -3.72
C SER A 106 -5.04 20.37 -3.73
N ASN A 107 -4.16 19.58 -4.32
CA ASN A 107 -2.72 19.80 -4.36
C ASN A 107 -2.26 20.68 -5.54
N LEU A 108 -3.14 21.01 -6.52
CA LEU A 108 -2.79 21.88 -7.64
C LEU A 108 -2.48 23.32 -7.15
N PRO A 109 -1.45 23.98 -7.71
CA PRO A 109 -1.25 25.43 -7.53
C PRO A 109 -2.46 26.24 -7.98
N ASP A 110 -2.73 27.36 -7.28
CA ASP A 110 -3.89 28.23 -7.55
C ASP A 110 -3.96 28.71 -8.99
N GLU A 111 -2.82 29.08 -9.59
CA GLU A 111 -2.75 29.55 -10.97
C GLU A 111 -3.20 28.47 -11.97
N MET A 112 -2.91 27.20 -11.68
CA MET A 112 -3.32 26.10 -12.54
C MET A 112 -4.81 25.80 -12.39
N VAL A 113 -5.37 25.88 -11.18
CA VAL A 113 -6.82 25.77 -10.96
C VAL A 113 -7.56 26.88 -11.71
N ILE A 114 -7.12 28.14 -11.61
CA ILE A 114 -7.69 29.30 -12.34
C ILE A 114 -7.65 29.07 -13.86
N SER A 115 -6.57 28.46 -14.37
CA SER A 115 -6.44 28.19 -15.81
C SER A 115 -7.41 27.12 -16.33
N LEU A 116 -7.91 26.25 -15.45
CA LEU A 116 -8.84 25.15 -15.77
C LEU A 116 -10.30 25.56 -15.61
N THR A 117 -10.58 26.59 -14.80
CA THR A 117 -11.94 27.07 -14.52
C THR A 117 -12.30 28.28 -15.37
N SER A 118 -13.58 28.52 -15.57
CA SER A 118 -14.07 29.69 -16.31
C SER A 118 -14.11 30.97 -15.46
N GLU A 119 -13.90 30.89 -14.16
CA GLU A 119 -13.93 32.02 -13.23
C GLU A 119 -12.62 32.81 -13.27
N LYS A 120 -12.70 34.06 -13.62
CA LYS A 120 -11.53 34.96 -13.67
C LYS A 120 -11.08 35.34 -12.27
N GLY A 121 -9.90 34.93 -11.86
CA GLY A 121 -9.14 35.57 -10.77
C GLY A 121 -9.24 34.90 -9.39
N ARG A 122 -9.98 33.79 -9.21
CA ARG A 122 -9.97 33.00 -7.97
C ARG A 122 -9.92 31.51 -8.27
N PRO A 123 -9.17 30.74 -7.48
CA PRO A 123 -9.17 29.27 -7.63
C PRO A 123 -10.51 28.70 -7.15
N ASP A 124 -11.24 28.03 -8.05
CA ASP A 124 -12.49 27.33 -7.76
C ASP A 124 -12.27 25.82 -7.83
N ARG A 125 -11.76 25.24 -6.73
CA ARG A 125 -11.50 23.81 -6.62
C ARG A 125 -12.80 22.99 -6.55
N GLU A 126 -13.83 23.54 -5.95
CA GLU A 126 -15.15 22.87 -5.83
C GLU A 126 -15.81 22.77 -7.22
N GLY A 127 -15.90 23.89 -7.95
CA GLY A 127 -16.44 23.87 -9.31
C GLY A 127 -15.63 23.01 -10.27
N LEU A 128 -14.30 22.94 -10.09
CA LEU A 128 -13.45 22.02 -10.88
C LEU A 128 -13.74 20.55 -10.54
N ALA A 129 -13.97 20.22 -9.27
CA ALA A 129 -14.35 18.86 -8.85
C ALA A 129 -15.72 18.47 -9.37
N ASP A 130 -16.70 19.39 -9.35
CA ASP A 130 -18.05 19.18 -9.92
C ASP A 130 -17.98 18.94 -11.43
N GLN A 131 -17.13 19.68 -12.14
CA GLN A 131 -16.91 19.47 -13.57
C GLN A 131 -16.30 18.08 -13.86
N VAL A 132 -15.36 17.63 -13.03
CA VAL A 132 -14.80 16.27 -13.11
C VAL A 132 -15.92 15.24 -12.94
N GLU A 133 -16.77 15.38 -11.93
CA GLU A 133 -17.87 14.45 -11.65
C GLU A 133 -18.89 14.41 -12.80
N SER A 134 -19.28 15.57 -13.33
CA SER A 134 -20.19 15.68 -14.47
C SER A 134 -19.60 15.02 -15.71
N CYS A 135 -18.37 15.36 -16.11
CA CYS A 135 -17.71 14.77 -17.27
C CYS A 135 -17.44 13.26 -17.11
N SER A 136 -17.10 12.82 -15.90
CA SER A 136 -16.94 11.41 -15.59
C SER A 136 -18.23 10.63 -15.79
N THR A 137 -19.36 11.20 -15.32
CA THR A 137 -20.70 10.63 -15.49
C THR A 137 -21.11 10.56 -16.95
N ASP A 138 -20.92 11.64 -17.73
CA ASP A 138 -21.26 11.70 -19.14
C ASP A 138 -20.48 10.67 -19.96
N LEU A 139 -19.17 10.54 -19.70
CA LEU A 139 -18.34 9.55 -20.38
C LEU A 139 -18.73 8.11 -20.03
N LEU A 140 -19.04 7.85 -18.77
CA LEU A 140 -19.49 6.53 -18.30
C LEU A 140 -20.84 6.15 -18.94
N LEU A 141 -21.82 7.04 -18.93
CA LEU A 141 -23.13 6.81 -19.55
C LEU A 141 -23.00 6.55 -21.05
N HIS A 142 -22.16 7.32 -21.73
CA HIS A 142 -21.89 7.12 -23.15
C HIS A 142 -21.27 5.75 -23.43
N ASP A 143 -20.30 5.33 -22.65
CA ASP A 143 -19.62 4.05 -22.85
C ASP A 143 -20.50 2.85 -22.45
N HIS A 144 -21.33 2.97 -21.39
CA HIS A 144 -22.30 1.94 -21.00
C HIS A 144 -23.37 1.68 -22.07
N GLY A 145 -23.70 2.69 -22.88
CA GLY A 145 -24.67 2.55 -24.00
C GLY A 145 -24.13 1.72 -25.18
N ARG A 146 -22.86 1.33 -25.15
CA ARG A 146 -22.21 0.59 -26.25
C ARG A 146 -22.27 -0.92 -26.02
N SER A 147 -22.69 -1.65 -27.02
CA SER A 147 -22.60 -3.11 -26.99
C SER A 147 -21.15 -3.57 -26.89
N GLY A 148 -20.88 -4.51 -25.98
CA GLY A 148 -19.53 -5.07 -25.79
C GLY A 148 -18.56 -4.19 -24.99
N PHE A 149 -19.05 -3.10 -24.35
CA PHE A 149 -18.21 -2.19 -23.55
C PHE A 149 -17.33 -2.90 -22.53
N TYR A 150 -17.88 -3.81 -21.74
CA TYR A 150 -17.12 -4.50 -20.69
C TYR A 150 -16.02 -5.40 -21.25
N THR A 151 -16.32 -6.17 -22.29
CA THR A 151 -15.34 -7.02 -22.97
C THR A 151 -14.20 -6.19 -23.59
N PHE A 152 -14.53 -4.97 -24.04
CA PHE A 152 -13.53 -4.04 -24.53
C PHE A 152 -12.69 -3.43 -23.42
N LEU A 153 -13.27 -3.11 -22.25
CA LEU A 153 -12.62 -2.50 -21.09
C LEU A 153 -11.66 -3.46 -20.37
N GLU A 154 -12.08 -4.70 -20.14
CA GLU A 154 -11.38 -5.69 -19.29
C GLU A 154 -9.87 -5.82 -19.57
N PRO A 155 -9.38 -5.89 -20.83
CA PRO A 155 -7.95 -5.99 -21.13
C PRO A 155 -7.10 -4.79 -20.68
N PHE A 156 -7.72 -3.61 -20.54
CA PHE A 156 -7.03 -2.38 -20.13
C PHE A 156 -6.96 -2.22 -18.61
N VAL A 157 -7.76 -2.98 -17.85
CA VAL A 157 -7.76 -2.92 -16.40
C VAL A 157 -6.63 -3.77 -15.85
N GLY A 158 -5.57 -3.11 -15.40
CA GLY A 158 -4.39 -3.74 -14.82
C GLY A 158 -3.57 -2.75 -14.02
N VAL A 159 -2.74 -3.27 -13.13
CA VAL A 159 -1.84 -2.47 -12.29
C VAL A 159 -0.40 -2.74 -12.69
N PRO A 160 0.42 -1.70 -12.90
CA PRO A 160 1.84 -1.87 -13.16
C PRO A 160 2.55 -2.67 -12.06
N ASP A 161 3.57 -3.40 -12.47
CA ASP A 161 4.43 -4.12 -11.55
C ASP A 161 5.42 -3.16 -10.91
N GLU A 162 5.59 -3.24 -9.59
CA GLU A 162 6.58 -2.46 -8.83
C GLU A 162 8.03 -2.94 -9.10
N TYR A 163 8.20 -4.06 -9.79
CA TYR A 163 9.50 -4.60 -10.15
C TYR A 163 9.87 -4.28 -11.61
N SER A 164 10.85 -3.43 -11.79
CA SER A 164 11.37 -3.05 -13.10
C SER A 164 12.22 -4.16 -13.74
N SER A 165 11.74 -4.72 -14.84
CA SER A 165 12.52 -5.67 -15.64
C SER A 165 13.78 -5.04 -16.23
N ILE A 166 13.76 -3.74 -16.52
CA ILE A 166 14.93 -2.99 -17.02
C ILE A 166 16.02 -2.97 -15.97
N LEU A 167 15.71 -2.60 -14.71
CA LEU A 167 16.65 -2.59 -13.61
C LEU A 167 17.23 -3.99 -13.33
N ARG A 168 16.38 -5.03 -13.40
CA ARG A 168 16.83 -6.44 -13.25
C ARG A 168 17.78 -6.86 -14.35
N THR A 169 17.51 -6.51 -15.59
CA THR A 169 18.39 -6.84 -16.73
C THR A 169 19.70 -6.08 -16.64
N ALA A 170 19.66 -4.76 -16.43
CA ALA A 170 20.84 -3.92 -16.29
C ALA A 170 21.70 -4.31 -15.09
N GLY A 171 21.08 -4.72 -13.98
CA GLY A 171 21.72 -5.14 -12.76
C GLY A 171 22.16 -6.61 -12.72
N LEU A 172 22.03 -7.37 -13.81
CA LEU A 172 22.37 -8.80 -13.88
C LEU A 172 21.70 -9.61 -12.76
N TYR A 173 20.40 -9.41 -12.56
CA TYR A 173 19.59 -9.99 -11.48
C TYR A 173 19.91 -11.47 -11.19
N PRO A 174 20.01 -12.40 -12.17
CA PRO A 174 20.25 -13.81 -11.88
C PRO A 174 21.57 -14.08 -11.12
N LEU A 175 22.59 -13.24 -11.32
CA LEU A 175 23.89 -13.36 -10.66
C LEU A 175 23.87 -12.70 -9.27
N ILE A 176 23.27 -11.51 -9.17
CA ILE A 176 23.21 -10.76 -7.91
C ILE A 176 22.16 -11.33 -6.95
N ALA A 177 21.12 -11.97 -7.45
CA ALA A 177 20.11 -12.62 -6.61
C ALA A 177 20.70 -13.71 -5.70
N LEU A 178 21.73 -14.43 -6.13
CA LEU A 178 22.33 -15.50 -5.32
C LEU A 178 22.92 -14.99 -3.98
N PRO A 179 23.87 -14.03 -3.96
CA PRO A 179 24.37 -13.49 -2.69
C PRO A 179 23.27 -12.75 -1.90
N VAL A 180 22.35 -12.05 -2.56
CA VAL A 180 21.23 -11.40 -1.88
C VAL A 180 20.31 -12.42 -1.18
N THR A 181 20.06 -13.58 -1.80
CA THR A 181 19.31 -14.68 -1.16
C THR A 181 19.96 -15.12 0.15
N VAL A 182 21.27 -15.33 0.17
CA VAL A 182 22.00 -15.74 1.38
C VAL A 182 21.90 -14.69 2.49
N VAL A 183 22.12 -13.41 2.14
CA VAL A 183 22.03 -12.31 3.13
C VAL A 183 20.59 -12.17 3.67
N THR A 184 19.60 -12.28 2.79
CA THR A 184 18.19 -12.19 3.16
C THR A 184 17.80 -13.34 4.09
N GLU A 185 18.20 -14.60 3.77
CA GLU A 185 17.88 -15.74 4.63
C GLU A 185 18.54 -15.63 6.00
N ASN A 186 19.78 -15.19 6.08
CA ASN A 186 20.44 -14.91 7.36
C ASN A 186 19.69 -13.85 8.19
N SER A 187 19.13 -12.83 7.54
CA SER A 187 18.33 -11.81 8.21
C SER A 187 17.00 -12.39 8.71
N ARG A 188 16.33 -13.22 7.90
CA ARG A 188 15.10 -13.93 8.26
C ARG A 188 15.32 -14.85 9.46
N GLU A 189 16.43 -15.59 9.47
CA GLU A 189 16.80 -16.47 10.58
C GLU A 189 17.04 -15.69 11.88
N LYS A 190 17.69 -14.53 11.81
CA LYS A 190 17.85 -13.64 12.98
C LYS A 190 16.50 -13.16 13.52
N ILE A 191 15.54 -12.86 12.65
CA ILE A 191 14.18 -12.49 13.07
C ILE A 191 13.51 -13.68 13.75
N ARG A 192 13.53 -14.91 13.17
CA ARG A 192 12.95 -16.11 13.80
C ARG A 192 13.48 -16.31 15.20
N ARG A 193 14.82 -16.28 15.38
CA ARG A 193 15.45 -16.44 16.70
C ARG A 193 14.99 -15.41 17.74
N ARG A 194 14.71 -14.16 17.34
CA ARG A 194 14.15 -13.17 18.25
C ARG A 194 12.73 -13.54 18.69
N PHE A 195 11.94 -14.09 17.78
CA PHE A 195 10.60 -14.56 18.12
C PHE A 195 10.60 -15.84 18.96
N ASP A 196 11.66 -16.65 18.92
CA ASP A 196 11.84 -17.83 19.79
C ASP A 196 12.28 -17.45 21.22
N THR A 197 12.80 -16.23 21.43
CA THR A 197 13.18 -15.72 22.77
C THR A 197 11.94 -15.47 23.59
N ASP A 198 11.88 -15.90 24.84
CA ASP A 198 10.78 -15.58 25.74
C ASP A 198 10.58 -14.07 25.89
N LEU A 199 9.33 -13.64 25.98
CA LEU A 199 8.99 -12.20 26.06
C LEU A 199 9.73 -11.49 27.23
N LYS A 200 9.85 -12.17 28.39
CA LYS A 200 10.55 -11.66 29.57
C LYS A 200 12.07 -11.49 29.37
N ASP A 201 12.64 -12.24 28.43
CA ASP A 201 14.08 -12.26 28.12
C ASP A 201 14.43 -11.43 26.88
N LEU A 202 13.41 -10.85 26.23
CA LEU A 202 13.64 -9.92 25.13
C LEU A 202 14.36 -8.67 25.63
N PRO A 203 15.50 -8.30 25.05
CA PRO A 203 16.23 -7.11 25.46
C PRO A 203 15.38 -5.86 25.21
N VAL A 204 15.48 -4.92 26.14
CA VAL A 204 14.87 -3.59 26.06
C VAL A 204 15.96 -2.57 25.78
N ASP A 205 15.87 -1.87 24.66
CA ASP A 205 16.77 -0.77 24.35
C ASP A 205 16.19 0.54 24.94
N GLY A 206 16.86 1.05 25.97
CA GLY A 206 16.40 2.22 26.73
C GLY A 206 15.25 1.87 27.70
N SER A 207 14.06 2.41 27.49
CA SER A 207 12.86 2.16 28.29
C SER A 207 11.71 1.68 27.40
N LEU A 208 10.71 1.04 28.03
CA LEU A 208 9.46 0.71 27.34
C LEU A 208 8.47 1.86 27.39
N ARG A 209 7.85 2.16 26.28
CA ARG A 209 6.74 3.08 26.20
C ARG A 209 5.55 2.39 25.52
N THR A 210 4.38 2.55 26.12
CA THR A 210 3.15 1.94 25.58
C THR A 210 2.25 3.01 25.01
N PHE A 211 1.93 2.90 23.70
CA PHE A 211 1.00 3.77 23.01
C PHE A 211 -0.33 3.06 22.84
N VAL A 212 -1.43 3.70 23.25
CA VAL A 212 -2.78 3.13 23.24
C VAL A 212 -3.74 4.01 22.43
N PRO A 213 -4.85 3.48 21.88
CA PRO A 213 -5.88 4.30 21.27
C PRO A 213 -6.40 5.35 22.24
N GLY A 214 -6.53 6.61 21.81
CA GLY A 214 -7.03 7.70 22.66
C GLY A 214 -8.50 7.56 23.05
N LYS A 215 -9.25 6.70 22.35
CA LYS A 215 -10.60 6.29 22.67
C LYS A 215 -10.65 4.79 22.83
N GLU A 216 -11.13 4.33 23.94
CA GLU A 216 -11.43 2.92 24.16
C GLU A 216 -12.82 2.62 23.64
N GLN A 217 -12.88 1.87 22.55
CA GLN A 217 -14.13 1.27 22.08
C GLN A 217 -13.90 -0.23 21.93
N SER A 218 -14.62 -1.01 22.70
CA SER A 218 -14.73 -2.44 22.48
C SER A 218 -16.07 -2.72 21.79
N LEU A 219 -16.03 -3.46 20.69
CA LEU A 219 -17.23 -3.98 20.04
C LEU A 219 -17.45 -5.42 20.46
N GLY A 220 -18.70 -5.77 20.77
CA GLY A 220 -19.10 -7.16 20.92
C GLY A 220 -18.95 -7.90 19.59
N ARG A 221 -18.67 -9.20 19.65
CA ARG A 221 -18.53 -10.05 18.46
C ARG A 221 -19.74 -9.98 17.52
N GLU A 222 -20.93 -9.96 18.09
CA GLU A 222 -22.19 -9.87 17.33
C GLU A 222 -22.26 -8.58 16.51
N ARG A 223 -21.84 -7.45 17.11
CA ARG A 223 -21.83 -6.16 16.40
C ARG A 223 -20.82 -6.13 15.25
N ILE A 224 -19.65 -6.73 15.44
CA ILE A 224 -18.65 -6.83 14.37
C ILE A 224 -19.19 -7.68 13.22
N GLN A 225 -19.78 -8.83 13.54
CA GLN A 225 -20.41 -9.71 12.56
C GLN A 225 -21.51 -8.99 11.77
N GLU A 226 -22.40 -8.29 12.44
CA GLU A 226 -23.47 -7.48 11.84
C GLU A 226 -22.87 -6.46 10.85
N ILE A 227 -21.83 -5.72 11.24
CA ILE A 227 -21.16 -4.74 10.38
C ILE A 227 -20.61 -5.43 9.11
N ILE A 228 -19.96 -6.57 9.25
CA ILE A 228 -19.40 -7.30 8.11
C ILE A 228 -20.50 -7.82 7.18
N GLU A 229 -21.58 -8.40 7.73
CA GLU A 229 -22.72 -8.91 6.94
C GLU A 229 -23.40 -7.79 6.16
N GLU A 230 -23.78 -6.69 6.83
CA GLU A 230 -24.43 -5.54 6.18
C GLU A 230 -23.52 -4.87 5.13
N SER A 231 -22.22 -4.78 5.39
CA SER A 231 -21.26 -4.19 4.44
C SER A 231 -21.10 -4.99 3.14
N ARG A 232 -21.53 -6.26 3.14
CA ARG A 232 -21.55 -7.16 1.99
C ARG A 232 -22.85 -7.14 1.17
N GLU A 233 -23.80 -6.30 1.51
CA GLU A 233 -25.08 -6.15 0.79
C GLU A 233 -24.88 -5.43 -0.56
N ASN A 234 -24.02 -5.99 -1.40
CA ASN A 234 -23.79 -5.57 -2.78
C ASN A 234 -23.55 -6.81 -3.67
N PRO A 235 -23.81 -6.72 -4.98
CA PRO A 235 -23.71 -7.86 -5.90
C PRO A 235 -22.37 -8.58 -5.88
N LEU A 236 -21.27 -7.88 -5.64
CA LEU A 236 -19.91 -8.46 -5.57
C LEU A 236 -19.56 -8.97 -4.17
N ARG A 237 -20.45 -8.81 -3.19
CA ARG A 237 -20.27 -9.22 -1.79
C ARG A 237 -18.99 -8.73 -1.14
N VAL A 238 -18.42 -7.64 -1.66
CA VAL A 238 -17.23 -7.01 -1.08
C VAL A 238 -17.62 -6.22 0.16
N PRO A 239 -16.96 -6.42 1.31
CA PRO A 239 -17.32 -5.70 2.54
C PRO A 239 -16.88 -4.23 2.45
N PHE A 240 -17.84 -3.33 2.19
CA PHE A 240 -17.67 -1.87 2.19
C PHE A 240 -18.48 -1.23 3.33
N PRO A 241 -17.94 -1.19 4.56
CA PRO A 241 -18.60 -0.48 5.65
C PRO A 241 -18.73 1.02 5.34
N ASP A 242 -19.81 1.65 5.78
CA ASP A 242 -19.96 3.09 5.72
C ASP A 242 -19.00 3.82 6.67
N ALA A 243 -19.02 5.15 6.68
CA ALA A 243 -18.10 5.96 7.47
C ALA A 243 -18.23 5.72 8.99
N ILE A 244 -19.44 5.49 9.49
CA ILE A 244 -19.71 5.23 10.92
C ILE A 244 -19.16 3.86 11.29
N ARG A 245 -19.52 2.83 10.54
CA ARG A 245 -19.07 1.44 10.75
C ARG A 245 -17.53 1.29 10.57
N LYS A 246 -16.96 2.01 9.61
CA LYS A 246 -15.50 2.09 9.48
C LYS A 246 -14.84 2.61 10.74
N LYS A 247 -15.39 3.68 11.32
CA LYS A 247 -14.86 4.25 12.56
C LYS A 247 -14.99 3.27 13.72
N GLU A 248 -16.16 2.61 13.88
CA GLU A 248 -16.37 1.58 14.90
C GLU A 248 -15.31 0.47 14.78
N LEU A 249 -15.09 -0.08 13.59
CA LEU A 249 -14.09 -1.15 13.36
C LEU A 249 -12.66 -0.68 13.62
N VAL A 250 -12.27 0.50 13.14
CA VAL A 250 -10.92 1.04 13.36
C VAL A 250 -10.63 1.25 14.84
N GLU A 251 -11.57 1.79 15.60
CA GLU A 251 -11.41 2.01 17.04
C GLU A 251 -11.37 0.67 17.80
N ALA A 252 -12.18 -0.33 17.40
CA ALA A 252 -12.24 -1.64 18.05
C ALA A 252 -10.96 -2.47 17.84
N PHE A 253 -10.40 -2.46 16.63
CA PHE A 253 -9.21 -3.25 16.29
C PHE A 253 -7.88 -2.47 16.44
N ALA A 254 -7.91 -1.21 16.87
CA ALA A 254 -6.71 -0.40 17.05
C ALA A 254 -5.70 -1.07 18.00
N PRO A 255 -4.46 -1.36 17.55
CA PRO A 255 -3.49 -2.10 18.33
C PRO A 255 -2.84 -1.24 19.41
N ILE A 256 -2.28 -1.88 20.41
CA ILE A 256 -1.38 -1.25 21.39
C ILE A 256 0.05 -1.40 20.89
N PHE A 257 0.79 -0.29 20.76
CA PHE A 257 2.19 -0.32 20.36
C PHE A 257 3.08 -0.23 21.61
N ILE A 258 3.94 -1.23 21.78
CA ILE A 258 4.89 -1.32 22.90
C ILE A 258 6.29 -1.11 22.31
N GLN A 259 6.84 0.08 22.48
CA GLN A 259 8.03 0.56 21.80
C GLN A 259 9.23 0.60 22.73
N ASP A 260 10.39 0.09 22.29
CA ASP A 260 11.69 0.38 22.86
C ASP A 260 12.07 1.82 22.58
N MET A 261 12.45 2.55 23.64
CA MET A 261 12.74 3.98 23.58
C MET A 261 14.20 4.23 23.97
N ALA A 262 15.13 4.06 23.05
CA ALA A 262 16.53 4.41 23.25
C ALA A 262 16.81 5.89 22.97
N ALA A 263 16.07 6.49 22.02
CA ALA A 263 16.25 7.89 21.67
C ALA A 263 14.95 8.50 21.09
N SER A 264 15.02 9.76 20.67
CA SER A 264 13.88 10.51 20.11
C SER A 264 13.34 9.93 18.81
N TYR A 265 14.17 9.24 18.03
CA TYR A 265 13.76 8.60 16.79
C TYR A 265 12.80 7.40 16.99
N ASP A 266 12.65 6.91 18.21
CA ASP A 266 11.72 5.82 18.54
C ASP A 266 10.29 6.31 18.85
N ARG A 267 10.08 7.63 18.87
CA ARG A 267 8.75 8.21 19.11
C ARG A 267 7.95 8.27 17.81
N LEU A 268 6.85 7.54 17.78
CA LEU A 268 5.87 7.70 16.72
C LEU A 268 5.17 9.06 16.84
N GLY A 269 4.76 9.64 15.70
CA GLY A 269 4.12 10.96 15.76
C GLY A 269 3.37 11.35 14.49
N GLU A 270 2.83 12.56 14.54
CA GLU A 270 2.13 13.19 13.43
C GLU A 270 3.11 13.58 12.32
N VAL A 271 2.79 13.22 11.08
CA VAL A 271 3.50 13.71 9.89
C VAL A 271 3.03 15.14 9.61
N ARG A 272 3.98 16.07 9.41
CA ARG A 272 3.68 17.46 9.08
C ARG A 272 4.71 18.05 8.13
N TRP A 273 4.30 19.06 7.38
CA TRP A 273 5.22 19.95 6.69
C TRP A 273 5.73 21.02 7.65
N LYS A 274 7.03 21.24 7.69
CA LYS A 274 7.67 22.34 8.40
C LYS A 274 8.86 22.85 7.60
N ASN A 275 8.87 24.14 7.29
CA ASN A 275 9.90 24.75 6.43
C ASN A 275 10.11 23.97 5.12
N HIS A 276 9.04 23.57 4.45
CA HIS A 276 9.03 22.76 3.21
C HIS A 276 9.71 21.38 3.33
N ARG A 277 9.88 20.86 4.54
CA ARG A 277 10.39 19.52 4.81
C ARG A 277 9.39 18.73 5.59
N MET A 278 9.36 17.45 5.34
CA MET A 278 8.54 16.52 6.10
C MET A 278 9.21 16.23 7.44
N GLU A 279 8.49 16.42 8.51
CA GLU A 279 8.91 16.11 9.89
C GLU A 279 7.88 15.25 10.59
N ILE A 280 8.33 14.50 11.59
CA ILE A 280 7.46 13.79 12.53
C ILE A 280 7.40 14.58 13.83
N ASN A 281 6.19 14.94 14.25
CA ASN A 281 5.92 15.60 15.51
C ASN A 281 5.67 14.55 16.62
N PRO A 282 6.64 14.25 17.48
CA PRO A 282 6.50 13.21 18.50
C PRO A 282 5.62 13.64 19.68
N GLU A 283 5.29 14.92 19.80
CA GLU A 283 4.40 15.43 20.85
C GLU A 283 2.92 15.13 20.54
N LYS A 284 2.62 14.68 19.32
CA LYS A 284 1.30 14.26 18.89
C LYS A 284 1.36 12.84 18.32
N PRO A 285 1.34 11.80 19.18
CA PRO A 285 1.34 10.42 18.74
C PRO A 285 0.15 10.15 17.84
N THR A 286 0.41 9.66 16.62
CA THR A 286 -0.61 9.50 15.57
C THR A 286 -0.45 8.16 14.88
N VAL A 287 -1.57 7.49 14.66
CA VAL A 287 -1.67 6.25 13.88
C VAL A 287 -2.60 6.51 12.71
N TYR A 288 -2.08 6.33 11.50
CA TYR A 288 -2.84 6.51 10.27
C TYR A 288 -3.51 5.19 9.89
N TYR A 289 -4.79 5.25 9.46
CA TYR A 289 -5.51 4.05 9.11
C TYR A 289 -6.15 4.12 7.72
N TYR A 290 -6.25 2.97 7.08
CA TYR A 290 -7.00 2.79 5.84
C TYR A 290 -7.54 1.36 5.72
N PHE A 291 -8.54 1.20 4.87
CA PHE A 291 -9.11 -0.10 4.56
C PHE A 291 -8.59 -0.61 3.23
N SER A 292 -8.35 -1.92 3.16
CA SER A 292 -8.05 -2.64 1.94
C SER A 292 -8.84 -3.95 1.88
N HIS A 293 -8.74 -4.66 0.77
CA HIS A 293 -9.40 -5.93 0.56
C HIS A 293 -8.44 -6.94 -0.01
N ALA A 294 -8.65 -8.21 0.30
CA ALA A 294 -8.00 -9.35 -0.34
C ALA A 294 -9.04 -10.39 -0.75
N LEU A 295 -8.61 -11.40 -1.47
CA LEU A 295 -9.42 -12.57 -1.81
C LEU A 295 -8.91 -13.75 -0.99
N LEU A 296 -9.80 -14.45 -0.32
CA LEU A 296 -9.53 -15.69 0.39
C LEU A 296 -10.39 -16.79 -0.20
N LYS A 297 -9.76 -17.76 -0.89
CA LYS A 297 -10.49 -18.79 -1.66
C LYS A 297 -11.52 -18.20 -2.65
N GLY A 298 -11.18 -17.04 -3.23
CA GLY A 298 -12.04 -16.29 -4.16
C GLY A 298 -13.08 -15.37 -3.51
N GLU A 299 -13.26 -15.41 -2.19
CA GLU A 299 -14.20 -14.54 -1.47
C GLU A 299 -13.52 -13.27 -0.96
N PRO A 300 -14.12 -12.09 -1.17
CA PRO A 300 -13.58 -10.82 -0.68
C PRO A 300 -13.60 -10.74 0.85
N ILE A 301 -12.48 -10.31 1.43
CA ILE A 301 -12.33 -10.08 2.87
C ILE A 301 -11.91 -8.65 3.15
N LEU A 302 -12.24 -8.17 4.35
CA LEU A 302 -11.88 -6.83 4.82
C LEU A 302 -10.55 -6.84 5.56
N GLN A 303 -9.73 -5.82 5.27
CA GLN A 303 -8.46 -5.59 5.94
C GLN A 303 -8.42 -4.17 6.50
N ILE A 304 -7.95 -4.02 7.73
CA ILE A 304 -7.73 -2.74 8.41
C ILE A 304 -6.23 -2.54 8.55
N ASN A 305 -5.71 -1.44 8.04
CA ASN A 305 -4.29 -1.13 8.07
C ASN A 305 -4.05 0.03 9.03
N TYR A 306 -3.02 -0.10 9.89
CA TYR A 306 -2.57 0.91 10.84
C TYR A 306 -1.12 1.24 10.54
N ALA A 307 -0.84 2.44 10.07
CA ALA A 307 0.49 2.91 9.70
C ALA A 307 0.99 3.94 10.71
N ILE A 308 2.19 3.73 11.22
CA ILE A 308 2.89 4.66 12.12
C ILE A 308 4.16 5.18 11.45
N TRP A 309 4.57 6.37 11.85
CA TRP A 309 5.73 7.06 11.28
C TRP A 309 6.68 7.51 12.38
N TYR A 310 7.98 7.43 12.06
CA TYR A 310 9.11 7.84 12.87
C TYR A 310 9.98 8.84 12.11
N SER A 311 10.73 9.68 12.84
CA SER A 311 11.58 10.72 12.24
C SER A 311 12.72 10.15 11.40
N GLU A 312 13.25 9.00 11.79
CA GLU A 312 14.38 8.37 11.10
C GLU A 312 14.53 6.89 11.49
N ARG A 313 15.21 6.12 10.64
CA ARG A 313 15.79 4.84 11.00
C ARG A 313 17.23 5.08 11.44
N ALA A 314 17.55 4.83 12.71
CA ALA A 314 18.82 5.20 13.32
C ALA A 314 19.27 4.20 14.40
N GLY A 315 20.28 4.56 15.19
CA GLY A 315 20.82 3.71 16.25
C GLY A 315 21.82 2.67 15.75
N GLU A 316 22.12 1.66 16.56
CA GLU A 316 23.16 0.67 16.26
C GLU A 316 22.64 -0.58 15.55
N ARG A 317 21.35 -0.90 15.71
CA ARG A 317 20.74 -2.14 15.19
C ARG A 317 20.63 -2.18 13.66
N PRO A 318 20.13 -1.14 12.96
CA PRO A 318 20.00 -1.21 11.52
C PRO A 318 21.36 -1.09 10.81
N PRO A 319 21.57 -1.81 9.70
CA PRO A 319 22.72 -1.61 8.85
C PRO A 319 22.85 -0.16 8.38
N SER A 320 24.07 0.34 8.23
CA SER A 320 24.32 1.74 7.85
C SER A 320 23.64 2.14 6.53
N ILE A 321 23.47 1.21 5.59
CA ILE A 321 22.85 1.46 4.30
C ILE A 321 21.34 1.69 4.40
N GLU A 322 20.70 1.19 5.46
CA GLU A 322 19.27 1.31 5.72
C GLU A 322 18.90 2.54 6.56
N LYS A 323 19.90 3.20 7.17
CA LYS A 323 19.67 4.39 8.01
C LYS A 323 19.29 5.60 7.15
N GLY A 324 18.45 6.47 7.71
CA GLY A 324 18.09 7.73 7.05
C GLY A 324 16.77 8.31 7.53
N HIS A 325 16.45 9.47 6.97
CA HIS A 325 15.27 10.25 7.30
C HIS A 325 13.97 9.48 6.98
N LEU A 326 13.01 9.61 7.86
CA LEU A 326 11.75 8.89 7.92
C LEU A 326 11.90 7.36 8.05
N ASP A 327 11.07 6.79 8.84
CA ASP A 327 10.82 5.36 8.94
C ASP A 327 9.36 5.12 9.28
N GLY A 328 8.91 3.90 9.22
CA GLY A 328 7.54 3.57 9.60
C GLY A 328 7.24 2.10 9.53
N LEU A 329 6.09 1.76 10.10
CA LEU A 329 5.60 0.39 10.21
C LEU A 329 4.10 0.39 9.90
N THR A 330 3.66 -0.55 9.09
CA THR A 330 2.24 -0.84 8.84
C THR A 330 1.88 -2.18 9.43
N ILE A 331 0.82 -2.21 10.24
CA ILE A 331 0.17 -3.40 10.75
C ILE A 331 -1.14 -3.58 10.00
N ARG A 332 -1.34 -4.74 9.38
CA ARG A 332 -2.58 -5.08 8.70
C ARG A 332 -3.30 -6.20 9.44
N ILE A 333 -4.55 -5.95 9.76
CA ILE A 333 -5.48 -6.87 10.42
C ILE A 333 -6.49 -7.34 9.38
N SER A 334 -6.59 -8.65 9.16
CA SER A 334 -7.55 -9.23 8.23
C SER A 334 -8.66 -9.95 8.98
N LEU A 335 -9.90 -9.65 8.61
CA LEU A 335 -11.11 -10.20 9.21
C LEU A 335 -11.75 -11.22 8.27
N ASP A 336 -12.23 -12.32 8.83
CA ASP A 336 -13.00 -13.30 8.07
C ASP A 336 -14.46 -12.83 7.84
N ASP A 337 -15.26 -13.70 7.25
CA ASP A 337 -16.67 -13.45 6.96
C ASP A 337 -17.55 -13.31 8.20
N GLN A 338 -17.07 -13.73 9.38
CA GLN A 338 -17.71 -13.55 10.68
C GLN A 338 -17.12 -12.38 11.47
N GLY A 339 -16.22 -11.59 10.86
CA GLY A 339 -15.55 -10.48 11.52
C GLY A 339 -14.48 -10.93 12.54
N LYS A 340 -14.09 -12.21 12.57
CA LYS A 340 -13.02 -12.70 13.44
C LYS A 340 -11.68 -12.34 12.81
N LEU A 341 -10.76 -11.82 13.63
CA LEU A 341 -9.36 -11.64 13.27
C LEU A 341 -8.72 -13.01 13.01
N PHE A 342 -8.17 -13.23 11.80
CA PHE A 342 -7.53 -14.49 11.45
C PHE A 342 -6.11 -14.35 10.90
N MET A 343 -5.70 -13.13 10.56
CA MET A 343 -4.35 -12.84 10.07
C MET A 343 -3.91 -11.45 10.52
N VAL A 344 -2.71 -11.36 11.06
CA VAL A 344 -1.99 -10.11 11.25
C VAL A 344 -0.75 -10.12 10.37
N GLU A 345 -0.51 -9.02 9.71
CA GLU A 345 0.72 -8.79 8.96
C GLU A 345 1.43 -7.55 9.48
N ALA A 346 2.73 -7.56 9.43
CA ALA A 346 3.55 -6.38 9.74
C ALA A 346 4.57 -6.17 8.62
N MET A 347 4.81 -4.92 8.26
CA MET A 347 5.73 -4.52 7.21
C MET A 347 6.25 -3.12 7.49
N ASN A 348 7.56 -2.89 7.40
CA ASN A 348 8.06 -1.52 7.41
C ASN A 348 7.55 -0.76 6.18
N ASN A 349 7.25 0.54 6.30
CA ASN A 349 6.65 1.35 5.24
C ASN A 349 7.51 1.45 3.95
N CYS A 350 8.71 0.91 3.94
CA CYS A 350 9.53 0.71 2.73
C CYS A 350 9.18 -0.58 1.95
N GLY A 351 8.30 -1.45 2.46
CA GLY A 351 8.03 -2.78 1.93
C GLY A 351 8.92 -3.88 2.52
N CYS A 352 9.91 -3.53 3.34
CA CYS A 352 10.86 -4.49 3.91
C CYS A 352 10.28 -5.23 5.11
N TYR A 353 10.89 -6.37 5.46
CA TYR A 353 10.62 -7.11 6.70
C TYR A 353 9.16 -7.51 6.89
N HIS A 354 8.50 -7.86 5.78
CA HIS A 354 7.13 -8.37 5.82
C HIS A 354 7.06 -9.71 6.56
N LEU A 355 6.11 -9.82 7.49
CA LEU A 355 5.84 -11.04 8.23
C LEU A 355 4.33 -11.26 8.37
N PHE A 356 3.96 -12.53 8.54
CA PHE A 356 2.61 -12.98 8.82
C PHE A 356 2.52 -13.59 10.22
N ALA A 357 1.38 -13.38 10.87
CA ALA A 357 0.95 -14.10 12.05
C ALA A 357 -0.48 -14.63 11.82
N PRO A 358 -0.61 -15.83 11.25
CA PRO A 358 -1.90 -16.45 10.99
C PRO A 358 -2.51 -17.10 12.22
N ASP A 359 -3.86 -17.20 12.25
CA ASP A 359 -4.59 -18.03 13.20
C ASP A 359 -4.35 -19.52 12.92
N ARG A 360 -3.81 -20.24 13.90
CA ARG A 360 -3.52 -21.67 13.79
C ARG A 360 -4.77 -22.54 13.55
N GLU A 361 -5.94 -22.06 13.95
CA GLU A 361 -7.19 -22.77 13.72
C GLU A 361 -7.63 -22.71 12.26
N ARG A 362 -7.27 -21.64 11.54
CA ARG A 362 -7.66 -21.39 10.14
C ARG A 362 -6.68 -21.89 9.12
N VAL A 363 -5.37 -21.87 9.43
CA VAL A 363 -4.31 -22.26 8.50
C VAL A 363 -3.90 -23.72 8.77
N ASP A 364 -3.98 -24.55 7.72
CA ASP A 364 -3.50 -25.94 7.75
C ASP A 364 -1.97 -25.97 7.65
N ARG A 365 -1.41 -25.32 6.64
CA ARG A 365 0.03 -25.27 6.40
C ARG A 365 0.47 -24.05 5.58
N ILE A 366 1.74 -23.71 5.70
CA ILE A 366 2.45 -22.78 4.84
C ILE A 366 2.80 -23.50 3.54
N LEU A 367 2.48 -22.88 2.39
CA LEU A 367 2.80 -23.44 1.09
C LEU A 367 4.26 -23.17 0.72
N PRO A 368 5.02 -24.17 0.25
CA PRO A 368 6.37 -23.94 -0.24
C PRO A 368 6.34 -23.14 -1.55
N ARG A 369 7.27 -22.20 -1.69
CA ARG A 369 7.39 -21.33 -2.87
C ARG A 369 8.71 -21.62 -3.60
N PRO A 370 8.71 -22.46 -4.64
CA PRO A 370 9.92 -22.78 -5.40
C PRO A 370 10.62 -21.51 -5.92
N LEU A 371 11.94 -21.42 -5.73
CA LEU A 371 12.81 -20.30 -6.16
C LEU A 371 12.50 -18.95 -5.50
N MET A 372 11.71 -18.94 -4.45
CA MET A 372 11.36 -17.76 -3.65
C MET A 372 11.45 -18.11 -2.17
N PHE A 373 11.31 -17.13 -1.30
CA PHE A 373 11.19 -17.40 0.13
C PHE A 373 9.76 -17.82 0.47
N ASP A 374 9.63 -18.83 1.34
CA ASP A 374 8.33 -19.14 1.95
C ASP A 374 7.85 -17.97 2.80
N ALA A 375 6.54 -17.91 3.08
CA ALA A 375 5.98 -16.91 3.95
C ALA A 375 6.73 -16.83 5.28
N MET A 376 7.08 -15.63 5.71
CA MET A 376 7.73 -15.40 7.00
C MET A 376 6.67 -15.43 8.11
N VAL A 377 6.55 -16.56 8.78
CA VAL A 377 5.64 -16.77 9.93
C VAL A 377 6.48 -17.03 11.18
N PRO A 378 6.98 -15.97 11.84
CA PRO A 378 7.82 -16.14 13.02
C PRO A 378 7.01 -16.46 14.28
N GLN A 379 5.70 -16.18 14.26
CA GLN A 379 4.77 -16.43 15.34
C GLN A 379 3.38 -16.68 14.78
N TRP A 380 2.61 -17.56 15.41
CA TRP A 380 1.17 -17.66 15.20
C TRP A 380 0.44 -16.55 15.94
N LEU A 381 -0.74 -16.19 15.47
CA LEU A 381 -1.57 -15.20 16.12
C LEU A 381 -1.83 -15.62 17.58
N PRO A 382 -1.51 -14.76 18.57
CA PRO A 382 -1.85 -15.05 19.95
C PRO A 382 -3.38 -15.03 20.13
N GLU A 383 -3.87 -15.83 21.08
CA GLU A 383 -5.27 -15.73 21.48
C GLU A 383 -5.51 -14.36 22.13
N ILE A 384 -6.41 -13.58 21.53
CA ILE A 384 -6.83 -12.28 22.08
C ILE A 384 -8.10 -12.51 22.90
N SER A 385 -7.98 -12.41 24.22
CA SER A 385 -9.10 -12.59 25.14
C SER A 385 -10.14 -11.47 24.97
N THR A 386 -11.39 -11.76 25.33
CA THR A 386 -12.45 -10.75 25.30
C THR A 386 -12.08 -9.56 26.20
N GLY A 387 -12.06 -8.36 25.63
CA GLY A 387 -11.68 -7.13 26.32
C GLY A 387 -10.18 -6.79 26.25
N ASP A 388 -9.34 -7.71 25.74
CA ASP A 388 -7.94 -7.44 25.45
C ASP A 388 -7.78 -6.84 24.04
N ARG A 389 -6.59 -6.23 23.80
CA ARG A 389 -6.18 -5.71 22.50
C ARG A 389 -4.92 -6.40 21.98
N LEU A 390 -4.76 -6.41 20.67
CA LEU A 390 -3.53 -6.84 20.04
C LEU A 390 -2.40 -5.86 20.42
N GLY A 391 -1.38 -6.36 21.12
CA GLY A 391 -0.16 -5.63 21.45
C GLY A 391 0.95 -5.95 20.44
N ILE A 392 1.63 -4.91 19.98
CA ILE A 392 2.72 -4.98 19.00
C ILE A 392 4.01 -4.52 19.68
N ARG A 393 4.91 -5.44 20.00
CA ARG A 393 6.24 -5.13 20.56
C ARG A 393 7.19 -4.75 19.43
N ILE A 394 7.82 -3.56 19.53
CA ILE A 394 8.67 -2.96 18.48
C ILE A 394 10.04 -2.61 19.06
N ASN A 395 11.13 -2.93 18.35
CA ASN A 395 12.49 -2.60 18.78
C ASN A 395 12.87 -1.14 18.42
N SER A 396 13.91 -0.65 19.11
CA SER A 396 14.49 0.66 18.85
C SER A 396 15.23 0.72 17.51
N GLY A 397 15.14 1.85 16.85
CA GLY A 397 15.94 2.30 15.72
C GLY A 397 15.68 1.59 14.39
N TRP A 398 15.39 0.29 14.43
CA TRP A 398 15.00 -0.49 13.25
C TRP A 398 13.48 -0.58 13.07
N HIS A 399 12.73 -0.32 14.15
CA HIS A 399 11.29 -0.33 14.22
C HIS A 399 10.65 -1.63 13.67
N GLN A 400 11.31 -2.75 13.95
CA GLN A 400 10.80 -4.09 13.57
C GLN A 400 9.94 -4.66 14.68
N VAL A 401 8.89 -5.38 14.28
CA VAL A 401 8.07 -6.15 15.22
C VAL A 401 8.91 -7.31 15.80
N GLN A 402 8.86 -7.44 17.12
CA GLN A 402 9.54 -8.49 17.88
C GLN A 402 8.57 -9.53 18.43
N ARG A 403 7.33 -9.13 18.72
CA ARG A 403 6.30 -9.99 19.29
C ARG A 403 4.91 -9.42 19.11
N LEU A 404 3.94 -10.30 18.94
CA LEU A 404 2.51 -10.02 19.07
C LEU A 404 2.03 -10.65 20.38
N ILE A 405 1.26 -9.92 21.18
CA ILE A 405 0.73 -10.36 22.48
C ILE A 405 -0.71 -9.92 22.67
N SER A 406 -1.43 -10.56 23.58
CA SER A 406 -2.70 -10.08 24.12
C SER A 406 -2.41 -9.11 25.27
N VAL A 407 -2.99 -7.92 25.26
CA VAL A 407 -2.78 -6.88 26.27
C VAL A 407 -4.11 -6.47 26.87
N LYS A 408 -4.24 -6.67 28.18
CA LYS A 408 -5.42 -6.26 28.94
C LYS A 408 -5.30 -4.84 29.48
N GLU A 409 -4.15 -4.54 30.07
CA GLU A 409 -3.86 -3.24 30.69
C GLU A 409 -2.47 -2.78 30.26
N ALA A 410 -2.33 -1.52 29.91
CA ALA A 410 -1.07 -0.92 29.51
C ALA A 410 -0.52 -0.08 30.66
N PRO A 411 0.73 -0.33 31.16
CA PRO A 411 1.37 0.54 32.14
C PRO A 411 1.75 1.87 31.50
N ASP A 412 1.52 2.97 32.20
CA ASP A 412 1.84 4.34 31.78
C ASP A 412 1.48 4.65 30.32
N PRO A 413 0.20 4.49 29.92
CA PRO A 413 -0.20 4.57 28.55
C PRO A 413 -0.10 5.99 28.00
N VAL A 414 0.45 6.12 26.80
CA VAL A 414 0.43 7.36 26.00
C VAL A 414 -0.68 7.23 24.95
N PRO A 415 -1.71 8.07 25.01
CA PRO A 415 -2.76 8.01 24.00
C PRO A 415 -2.25 8.47 22.62
N TYR A 416 -2.68 7.78 21.56
CA TYR A 416 -2.49 8.21 20.19
C TYR A 416 -3.81 8.54 19.49
N GLU A 417 -3.75 9.41 18.49
CA GLU A 417 -4.89 9.76 17.64
C GLU A 417 -4.97 8.82 16.43
N LEU A 418 -6.18 8.39 16.08
CA LEU A 418 -6.47 7.66 14.84
C LEU A 418 -6.85 8.66 13.73
N VAL A 419 -6.06 8.73 12.68
CA VAL A 419 -6.22 9.67 11.57
C VAL A 419 -6.37 8.91 10.24
N PRO A 420 -7.32 9.26 9.36
CA PRO A 420 -7.39 8.67 8.03
C PRO A 420 -6.09 8.87 7.24
N TYR A 421 -5.60 7.79 6.61
CA TYR A 421 -4.36 7.84 5.82
C TYR A 421 -4.42 8.85 4.66
N ASP A 422 -5.62 9.14 4.13
CA ASP A 422 -5.84 10.11 3.06
C ASP A 422 -5.28 11.51 3.38
N VAL A 423 -5.15 11.87 4.66
CA VAL A 423 -4.54 13.13 5.11
C VAL A 423 -3.09 13.25 4.64
N LEU A 424 -2.34 12.15 4.57
CA LEU A 424 -0.97 12.14 4.07
C LEU A 424 -0.87 12.49 2.56
N GLU A 425 -1.94 12.28 1.83
CA GLU A 425 -2.03 12.50 0.39
C GLU A 425 -2.49 13.95 0.04
N THR A 426 -2.92 14.71 1.07
CA THR A 426 -3.31 16.13 0.97
C THR A 426 -2.92 16.88 2.26
N LEU A 427 -1.68 16.71 2.70
CA LEU A 427 -1.21 17.24 3.97
C LEU A 427 -1.08 18.77 3.89
N PRO A 428 -1.68 19.52 4.83
CA PRO A 428 -1.61 20.99 4.80
C PRO A 428 -0.23 21.52 5.18
N HIS A 429 0.20 22.55 4.48
CA HIS A 429 1.32 23.41 4.85
C HIS A 429 0.87 24.53 5.80
N GLU A 430 1.82 25.21 6.42
CA GLU A 430 1.57 26.36 7.30
C GLU A 430 0.86 27.52 6.58
N ASP A 431 1.03 27.66 5.28
CA ASP A 431 0.41 28.67 4.42
C ASP A 431 -0.98 28.27 3.88
N GLY A 432 -1.49 27.12 4.27
CA GLY A 432 -2.81 26.60 3.88
C GLY A 432 -2.85 25.86 2.55
N ARG A 433 -1.75 25.80 1.78
CA ARG A 433 -1.64 24.89 0.63
C ARG A 433 -1.65 23.45 1.12
N THR A 434 -2.10 22.52 0.29
CA THR A 434 -1.95 21.09 0.54
C THR A 434 -0.93 20.49 -0.40
N GLU A 435 -0.24 19.44 0.08
CA GLU A 435 0.73 18.70 -0.71
C GLU A 435 0.76 17.25 -0.24
N SER A 436 0.81 16.30 -1.20
CA SER A 436 1.06 14.89 -0.86
C SER A 436 2.48 14.71 -0.35
N ILE A 437 2.65 13.93 0.72
CA ILE A 437 3.99 13.51 1.15
C ILE A 437 4.65 12.57 0.14
N PHE A 438 3.89 12.03 -0.80
CA PHE A 438 4.35 11.10 -1.84
C PHE A 438 4.49 11.82 -3.18
N ASN A 439 5.47 11.40 -3.98
CA ASN A 439 5.61 11.81 -5.37
C ASN A 439 4.69 10.96 -6.28
N GLU A 440 4.69 11.23 -7.60
CA GLU A 440 3.89 10.52 -8.60
C GLU A 440 4.20 9.02 -8.72
N HIS A 441 5.31 8.54 -8.12
CA HIS A 441 5.71 7.14 -8.06
C HIS A 441 5.38 6.47 -6.72
N GLY A 442 4.63 7.14 -5.84
CA GLY A 442 4.26 6.63 -4.52
C GLY A 442 5.44 6.52 -3.54
N ILE A 443 6.49 7.32 -3.70
CA ILE A 443 7.65 7.38 -2.81
C ILE A 443 7.53 8.61 -1.91
N ALA A 444 7.66 8.43 -0.60
CA ALA A 444 7.64 9.53 0.36
C ALA A 444 8.88 10.42 0.17
N LYS A 445 8.64 11.72 -0.06
CA LYS A 445 9.67 12.72 -0.38
C LYS A 445 10.72 12.81 0.73
N GLY A 446 11.99 12.70 0.38
CA GLY A 446 13.11 12.76 1.31
C GLY A 446 13.38 11.49 2.12
N SER A 447 12.71 10.37 1.81
CA SER A 447 12.93 9.08 2.48
C SER A 447 13.91 8.16 1.77
N GLU A 448 14.61 8.63 0.73
CA GLU A 448 15.50 7.81 -0.08
C GLU A 448 16.68 7.28 0.74
N ARG A 449 17.05 6.02 0.47
CA ARG A 449 18.14 5.29 1.12
C ARG A 449 19.33 5.05 0.19
N VAL A 450 20.50 4.82 0.79
CA VAL A 450 21.71 4.38 0.06
C VAL A 450 21.48 3.00 -0.57
N GLU A 451 20.64 2.17 -0.01
CA GLU A 451 20.26 0.85 -0.52
C GLU A 451 19.89 0.86 -2.01
N ARG A 452 19.25 1.92 -2.50
CA ARG A 452 18.84 2.04 -3.90
C ARG A 452 20.00 1.88 -4.90
N PHE A 453 21.23 2.23 -4.51
CA PHE A 453 22.40 2.09 -5.35
C PHE A 453 23.03 0.68 -5.29
N LEU A 454 22.78 -0.05 -4.22
CA LEU A 454 23.34 -1.38 -4.00
C LEU A 454 22.37 -2.48 -4.45
N LEU A 455 21.07 -2.27 -4.27
CA LEU A 455 20.03 -3.27 -4.51
C LEU A 455 19.14 -2.97 -5.73
N PHE A 456 19.53 -1.99 -6.59
CA PHE A 456 18.74 -1.68 -7.80
C PHE A 456 18.54 -2.89 -8.72
N SER A 457 19.51 -3.82 -8.73
CA SER A 457 19.45 -5.08 -9.49
C SER A 457 18.31 -5.99 -9.08
N MET A 458 17.70 -5.80 -7.88
CA MET A 458 16.50 -6.53 -7.47
C MET A 458 15.25 -6.03 -8.20
N GLY A 459 15.37 -4.93 -8.94
CA GLY A 459 14.32 -4.39 -9.79
C GLY A 459 13.35 -3.47 -9.08
N ILE A 460 13.49 -3.24 -7.78
CA ILE A 460 12.63 -2.33 -7.03
C ILE A 460 13.19 -0.91 -7.12
N PRO A 461 12.51 0.04 -7.79
CA PRO A 461 12.94 1.44 -7.81
C PRO A 461 13.00 2.01 -6.40
N SER A 462 14.06 2.76 -6.08
CA SER A 462 14.25 3.36 -4.75
C SER A 462 14.05 2.37 -3.58
N VAL A 463 14.74 1.22 -3.61
CA VAL A 463 14.73 0.26 -2.49
C VAL A 463 15.01 0.98 -1.17
N GLY A 464 14.28 0.64 -0.11
CA GLY A 464 14.43 1.22 1.23
C GLY A 464 13.67 2.52 1.45
N SER A 465 13.21 3.22 0.40
CA SER A 465 12.37 4.41 0.55
C SER A 465 10.98 4.08 1.06
N MET A 466 10.41 4.95 1.89
CA MET A 466 9.03 4.80 2.38
C MET A 466 8.05 4.95 1.22
N ARG A 467 6.99 4.14 1.22
CA ARG A 467 6.06 4.01 0.10
C ARG A 467 4.62 4.32 0.49
N GLN A 468 3.89 4.83 -0.48
CA GLN A 468 2.44 4.97 -0.41
C GLN A 468 1.76 3.59 -0.47
N ARG A 469 0.59 3.47 0.13
CA ARG A 469 -0.28 2.29 -0.05
C ARG A 469 -0.45 1.94 -1.53
N GLY A 470 -0.44 0.66 -1.88
CA GLY A 470 -0.52 0.17 -3.25
C GLY A 470 0.84 0.00 -3.96
N HIS A 471 1.95 0.49 -3.37
CA HIS A 471 3.28 0.51 -3.99
C HIS A 471 4.33 -0.35 -3.27
N HIS A 472 3.92 -1.21 -2.35
CA HIS A 472 4.86 -1.99 -1.55
C HIS A 472 5.25 -3.31 -2.25
N ALA A 473 6.43 -3.32 -2.87
CA ALA A 473 7.14 -4.55 -3.19
C ALA A 473 7.74 -5.10 -1.88
N ILE A 474 7.43 -6.34 -1.50
CA ILE A 474 7.77 -6.89 -0.18
C ILE A 474 8.85 -7.96 -0.18
N GLU A 475 9.37 -8.34 -1.33
CA GLU A 475 10.46 -9.31 -1.44
C GLU A 475 11.53 -8.85 -2.42
N LEU A 476 12.81 -9.04 -2.07
CA LEU A 476 13.92 -8.79 -2.99
C LEU A 476 14.03 -9.88 -4.06
N ILE A 477 13.67 -11.12 -3.72
CA ILE A 477 13.70 -12.28 -4.61
C ILE A 477 12.29 -12.62 -5.02
N GLY A 478 12.04 -12.69 -6.32
CA GLY A 478 10.68 -12.86 -6.86
C GLY A 478 9.97 -11.54 -7.13
N ARG A 479 8.64 -11.57 -7.20
CA ARG A 479 7.76 -10.43 -7.42
C ARG A 479 6.55 -10.60 -6.52
N VAL A 480 6.54 -9.93 -5.39
CA VAL A 480 5.49 -10.03 -4.38
C VAL A 480 5.10 -8.63 -3.91
N HIS A 481 3.80 -8.38 -3.84
CA HIS A 481 3.25 -7.09 -3.45
C HIS A 481 2.41 -7.24 -2.19
N PHE A 482 2.51 -6.29 -1.27
CA PHE A 482 1.73 -6.29 -0.03
C PHE A 482 0.21 -6.23 -0.30
N ASP A 483 -0.19 -5.52 -1.33
CA ASP A 483 -1.57 -5.35 -1.79
C ASP A 483 -2.00 -6.38 -2.86
N ASP A 484 -1.26 -7.50 -3.04
CA ASP A 484 -1.68 -8.62 -3.90
C ASP A 484 -2.95 -9.26 -3.30
N PRO A 485 -4.09 -9.22 -3.99
CA PRO A 485 -5.34 -9.78 -3.47
C PRO A 485 -5.28 -11.27 -3.18
N PHE A 486 -4.41 -12.01 -3.87
CA PHE A 486 -4.23 -13.45 -3.71
C PHE A 486 -3.04 -13.82 -2.79
N LEU A 487 -2.52 -12.84 -2.03
CA LEU A 487 -1.31 -13.06 -1.21
C LEU A 487 -1.48 -14.22 -0.24
N PHE A 488 -2.67 -14.38 0.34
CA PHE A 488 -2.93 -15.45 1.29
C PHE A 488 -2.99 -16.82 0.62
N ASP A 489 -3.75 -16.96 -0.47
CA ASP A 489 -3.90 -18.23 -1.20
C ASP A 489 -2.58 -18.69 -1.84
N LYS A 490 -1.67 -17.77 -2.17
CA LYS A 490 -0.33 -18.07 -2.67
C LYS A 490 0.63 -18.59 -1.59
N ASN A 491 0.38 -18.27 -0.33
CA ASN A 491 1.29 -18.56 0.79
C ASN A 491 0.75 -19.61 1.78
N PHE A 492 -0.56 -19.84 1.83
CA PHE A 492 -1.19 -20.68 2.84
C PHE A 492 -2.25 -21.60 2.25
N LEU A 493 -2.31 -22.81 2.80
CA LEU A 493 -3.47 -23.67 2.66
C LEU A 493 -4.37 -23.44 3.88
N PHE A 494 -5.57 -22.97 3.64
CA PHE A 494 -6.59 -22.75 4.69
C PHE A 494 -7.46 -24.00 4.84
N LYS A 495 -7.84 -24.30 6.09
CA LYS A 495 -8.76 -25.39 6.44
C LYS A 495 -10.15 -25.21 5.84
#